data_7da36eb7cba0bb7b777400421a93f80f
#
_entry.id   7da36eb7cba0bb7b777400421a93f80f
#
_cell.length_a   1.000
_cell.length_b   1.000
_cell.length_c   1.000
_cell.angle_alpha   90.00
_cell.angle_beta   90.00
_cell.angle_gamma   90.00
#
_symmetry.space_group_name_H-M   'P 1'
#
loop_
_entity.id
_entity.type
_entity.pdbx_description
1 polymer ?
#
loop_
_entity_poly.entity_id
_entity_poly.type
_entity_poly.pdbx_seq_one_letter_code
_entity_poly.pdbx_strand_id
1 'polypeptide(L)'
;MMLQEKYDLVDELLNILEQLIAIYTSLKVSNGDKQRVLAAGNLTDLQIIAQQEEKIAAVIATLEERRNTLQRMIDNTHTSFSQLIALLEEPRKQRGIALSQELRQLVNDISVVQESNSIVLNNLLKLENHKRNVLFKVSTVPEYGGNNSFASNNSIFNKII
;
A
#
# COMPACT_ATOMS: atom_id res chain seq x y z
N MET A 1 -10.41 3.70 32.07
CA MET A 1 -9.00 3.61 31.60
C MET A 1 -8.18 4.62 32.38
N MET A 2 -7.12 4.18 33.01
CA MET A 2 -6.19 5.08 33.71
C MET A 2 -5.43 5.91 32.68
N LEU A 3 -5.05 7.12 33.07
CA LEU A 3 -4.33 8.08 32.18
C LEU A 3 -3.04 7.49 31.62
N GLN A 4 -2.29 6.73 32.43
CA GLN A 4 -1.06 6.06 32.00
C GLN A 4 -1.32 5.02 30.90
N GLU A 5 -2.35 4.20 31.07
CA GLU A 5 -2.73 3.19 30.07
C GLU A 5 -3.06 3.84 28.72
N LYS A 6 -3.73 4.99 28.76
CA LYS A 6 -4.04 5.76 27.54
C LYS A 6 -2.78 6.27 26.86
N TYR A 7 -1.82 6.77 27.62
CA TYR A 7 -0.54 7.21 27.05
C TYR A 7 0.25 6.06 26.47
N ASP A 8 0.26 4.89 27.10
CA ASP A 8 0.93 3.69 26.60
C ASP A 8 0.31 3.23 25.25
N LEU A 9 -1.01 3.26 25.13
CA LEU A 9 -1.70 2.95 23.86
C LEU A 9 -1.40 3.97 22.76
N VAL A 10 -1.32 5.24 23.11
CA VAL A 10 -0.95 6.29 22.16
C VAL A 10 0.50 6.11 21.69
N ASP A 11 1.41 5.81 22.58
CA ASP A 11 2.81 5.56 22.22
C ASP A 11 2.93 4.32 21.33
N GLU A 12 2.20 3.27 21.61
CA GLU A 12 2.12 2.10 20.72
C GLU A 12 1.57 2.48 19.34
N LEU A 13 0.52 3.29 19.28
CA LEU A 13 -0.05 3.77 18.02
C LEU A 13 0.98 4.56 17.20
N LEU A 14 1.72 5.46 17.82
CA LEU A 14 2.77 6.22 17.15
C LEU A 14 3.89 5.31 16.64
N ASN A 15 4.25 4.28 17.39
CA ASN A 15 5.22 3.27 16.93
C ASN A 15 4.71 2.47 15.72
N ILE A 16 3.43 2.14 15.69
CA ILE A 16 2.80 1.51 14.51
C ILE A 16 2.88 2.42 13.30
N LEU A 17 2.66 3.72 13.45
CA LEU A 17 2.83 4.67 12.34
C LEU A 17 4.25 4.70 11.80
N GLU A 18 5.26 4.65 12.66
CA GLU A 18 6.66 4.56 12.23
C GLU A 18 6.93 3.27 11.46
N GLN A 19 6.39 2.14 11.90
CA GLN A 19 6.50 0.87 11.19
C GLN A 19 5.77 0.91 9.84
N LEU A 20 4.60 1.54 9.78
CA LEU A 20 3.89 1.76 8.52
C LEU A 20 4.70 2.60 7.53
N ILE A 21 5.30 3.68 8.00
CA ILE A 21 6.19 4.50 7.16
C ILE A 21 7.35 3.68 6.61
N ALA A 22 7.98 2.85 7.43
CA ALA A 22 9.08 1.99 7.01
C ALA A 22 8.66 1.01 5.92
N ILE A 23 7.52 0.33 6.10
CA ILE A 23 7.05 -0.67 5.12
C ILE A 23 6.52 -0.01 3.84
N TYR A 24 5.84 1.14 3.92
CA TYR A 24 5.44 1.90 2.74
C TYR A 24 6.65 2.46 1.98
N THR A 25 7.70 2.82 2.66
CA THR A 25 8.98 3.21 2.02
C THR A 25 9.55 2.05 1.21
N SER A 26 9.52 0.82 1.75
CA SER A 26 9.91 -0.39 1.03
C SER A 26 9.03 -0.63 -0.20
N LEU A 27 7.73 -0.40 -0.10
CA LEU A 27 6.81 -0.50 -1.22
C LEU A 27 7.10 0.54 -2.30
N LYS A 28 7.42 1.75 -1.91
CA LYS A 28 7.82 2.82 -2.84
C LYS A 28 9.05 2.44 -3.65
N VAL A 29 10.06 1.88 -3.01
CA VAL A 29 11.26 1.36 -3.69
C VAL A 29 10.89 0.23 -4.65
N SER A 30 10.10 -0.73 -4.22
CA SER A 30 9.62 -1.83 -5.05
C SER A 30 8.85 -1.35 -6.29
N ASN A 31 8.00 -0.34 -6.13
CA ASN A 31 7.26 0.27 -7.24
C ASN A 31 8.19 0.95 -8.26
N GLY A 32 9.27 1.57 -7.80
CA GLY A 32 10.31 2.12 -8.67
C GLY A 32 11.05 1.04 -9.45
N ASP A 33 11.38 -0.07 -8.81
CA ASP A 33 11.98 -1.24 -9.45
C ASP A 33 11.03 -1.83 -10.49
N LYS A 34 9.76 -1.95 -10.15
CA LYS A 34 8.71 -2.41 -11.07
C LYS A 34 8.59 -1.52 -12.29
N GLN A 35 8.66 -0.21 -12.12
CA GLN A 35 8.63 0.75 -13.23
C GLN A 35 9.77 0.50 -14.22
N ARG A 36 10.99 0.26 -13.73
CA ARG A 36 12.15 -0.05 -14.56
C ARG A 36 12.00 -1.37 -15.31
N VAL A 37 11.51 -2.40 -14.62
CA VAL A 37 11.26 -3.73 -15.17
C VAL A 37 10.19 -3.68 -16.28
N LEU A 38 9.11 -2.94 -16.04
CA LEU A 38 8.04 -2.73 -17.03
C LEU A 38 8.56 -1.97 -18.27
N ALA A 39 9.37 -0.95 -18.07
CA ALA A 39 9.98 -0.21 -19.17
C ALA A 39 10.90 -1.08 -20.03
N ALA A 40 11.58 -2.06 -19.43
CA ALA A 40 12.41 -3.03 -20.12
C ALA A 40 11.61 -4.19 -20.74
N GLY A 41 10.33 -4.31 -20.44
CA GLY A 41 9.48 -5.42 -20.92
C GLY A 41 9.84 -6.79 -20.32
N ASN A 42 10.52 -6.84 -19.18
CA ASN A 42 10.98 -8.07 -18.56
C ASN A 42 9.92 -8.67 -17.64
N LEU A 43 9.06 -9.53 -18.19
CA LEU A 43 7.96 -10.16 -17.45
C LEU A 43 8.42 -11.17 -16.39
N THR A 44 9.60 -11.76 -16.54
CA THR A 44 10.16 -12.70 -15.55
C THR A 44 10.53 -11.97 -14.25
N ASP A 45 11.25 -10.85 -14.35
CA ASP A 45 11.60 -10.03 -13.20
C ASP A 45 10.37 -9.40 -12.56
N LEU A 46 9.34 -9.09 -13.36
CA LEU A 46 8.07 -8.60 -12.86
C LEU A 46 7.39 -9.57 -11.89
N GLN A 47 7.44 -10.88 -12.16
CA GLN A 47 6.87 -11.89 -11.26
C GLN A 47 7.58 -11.93 -9.90
N ILE A 48 8.90 -11.76 -9.89
CA ILE A 48 9.69 -11.69 -8.66
C ILE A 48 9.28 -10.48 -7.83
N ILE A 49 9.15 -9.33 -8.45
CA ILE A 49 8.71 -8.09 -7.79
C ILE A 49 7.28 -8.24 -7.25
N ALA A 50 6.38 -8.83 -8.02
CA ALA A 50 5.00 -9.07 -7.58
C ALA A 50 4.94 -9.94 -6.33
N GLN A 51 5.77 -10.97 -6.22
CA GLN A 51 5.85 -11.80 -5.01
C GLN A 51 6.38 -11.02 -3.80
N GLN A 52 7.35 -10.15 -4.00
CA GLN A 52 7.86 -9.26 -2.94
C GLN A 52 6.78 -8.27 -2.48
N GLU A 53 6.02 -7.70 -3.40
CA GLU A 53 4.92 -6.79 -3.10
C GLU A 53 3.80 -7.46 -2.33
N GLU A 54 3.50 -8.73 -2.60
CA GLU A 54 2.51 -9.50 -1.83
C GLU A 54 2.92 -9.65 -0.36
N LYS A 55 4.20 -9.89 -0.09
CA LYS A 55 4.73 -9.97 1.28
C LYS A 55 4.64 -8.61 1.99
N ILE A 56 4.98 -7.54 1.30
CA ILE A 56 4.86 -6.17 1.81
C ILE A 56 3.40 -5.85 2.13
N ALA A 57 2.47 -6.18 1.22
CA ALA A 57 1.04 -5.95 1.41
C ALA A 57 0.50 -6.70 2.64
N ALA A 58 0.96 -7.91 2.90
CA ALA A 58 0.57 -8.68 4.08
C ALA A 58 1.03 -8.00 5.39
N VAL A 59 2.24 -7.46 5.42
CA VAL A 59 2.75 -6.70 6.58
C VAL A 59 1.93 -5.42 6.78
N ILE A 60 1.65 -4.68 5.70
CA ILE A 60 0.82 -3.48 5.77
C ILE A 60 -0.57 -3.81 6.34
N ALA A 61 -1.22 -4.87 5.86
CA ALA A 61 -2.54 -5.28 6.34
C ALA A 61 -2.53 -5.57 7.86
N THR A 62 -1.51 -6.26 8.35
CA THR A 62 -1.35 -6.56 9.77
C THR A 62 -1.16 -5.29 10.60
N LEU A 63 -0.31 -4.38 10.16
CA LEU A 63 -0.06 -3.12 10.85
C LEU A 63 -1.30 -2.20 10.83
N GLU A 64 -2.03 -2.14 9.73
CA GLU A 64 -3.26 -1.36 9.62
C GLU A 64 -4.36 -1.91 10.53
N GLU A 65 -4.49 -3.21 10.64
CA GLU A 65 -5.42 -3.84 11.58
C GLU A 65 -5.08 -3.47 13.03
N ARG A 66 -3.79 -3.54 13.38
CA ARG A 66 -3.32 -3.14 14.71
C ARG A 66 -3.57 -1.66 14.98
N ARG A 67 -3.29 -0.79 14.01
CA ARG A 67 -3.59 0.65 14.10
C ARG A 67 -5.07 0.89 14.39
N ASN A 68 -5.95 0.26 13.65
CA ASN A 68 -7.40 0.40 13.83
C ASN A 68 -7.86 -0.09 15.21
N THR A 69 -7.29 -1.18 15.69
CA THR A 69 -7.58 -1.71 17.01
C THR A 69 -7.16 -0.73 18.11
N LEU A 70 -5.94 -0.21 18.04
CA LEU A 70 -5.43 0.77 19.00
C LEU A 70 -6.26 2.06 18.99
N GLN A 71 -6.61 2.55 17.81
CA GLN A 71 -7.45 3.74 17.67
C GLN A 71 -8.80 3.56 18.38
N ARG A 72 -9.45 2.41 18.21
CA ARG A 72 -10.71 2.09 18.90
C ARG A 72 -10.54 1.96 20.41
N MET A 73 -9.42 1.44 20.86
CA MET A 73 -9.12 1.33 22.30
C MET A 73 -8.89 2.70 22.94
N ILE A 74 -8.27 3.64 22.21
CA ILE A 74 -7.99 4.99 22.71
C ILE A 74 -9.27 5.84 22.69
N ASP A 75 -10.01 5.77 21.60
CA ASP A 75 -11.25 6.55 21.41
C ASP A 75 -12.31 5.72 20.67
N ASN A 76 -13.33 5.33 21.40
CA ASN A 76 -14.43 4.50 20.89
C ASN A 76 -15.54 5.32 20.19
N THR A 77 -15.35 6.62 19.98
CA THR A 77 -16.37 7.52 19.41
C THR A 77 -16.39 7.55 17.87
N HIS A 78 -15.71 6.64 17.21
CA HIS A 78 -15.57 6.60 15.74
C HIS A 78 -14.96 7.86 15.12
N THR A 79 -14.15 8.58 15.87
CA THR A 79 -13.39 9.73 15.38
C THR A 79 -12.40 9.31 14.31
N SER A 80 -12.20 10.14 13.29
CA SER A 80 -11.14 9.91 12.32
C SER A 80 -9.76 9.98 12.99
N PHE A 81 -8.78 9.33 12.37
CA PHE A 81 -7.41 9.34 12.89
C PHE A 81 -6.87 10.78 13.04
N SER A 82 -7.15 11.67 12.08
CA SER A 82 -6.76 13.08 12.16
C SER A 82 -7.38 13.80 13.36
N GLN A 83 -8.63 13.49 13.67
CA GLN A 83 -9.33 14.05 14.84
C GLN A 83 -8.73 13.52 16.13
N LEU A 84 -8.37 12.23 16.18
CA LEU A 84 -7.72 11.64 17.34
C LEU A 84 -6.37 12.32 17.63
N ILE A 85 -5.54 12.54 16.62
CA ILE A 85 -4.26 13.24 16.76
C ILE A 85 -4.45 14.66 17.29
N ALA A 86 -5.46 15.36 16.81
CA ALA A 86 -5.76 16.72 17.26
C ALA A 86 -6.10 16.81 18.75
N LEU A 87 -6.59 15.71 19.34
CA LEU A 87 -6.94 15.62 20.77
C LEU A 87 -5.77 15.22 21.67
N LEU A 88 -4.62 14.86 21.10
CA LEU A 88 -3.44 14.45 21.86
C LEU A 88 -2.76 15.67 22.51
N GLU A 89 -2.08 15.40 23.60
CA GLU A 89 -1.22 16.38 24.28
C GLU A 89 0.20 16.36 23.72
N GLU A 90 0.91 17.48 23.87
CA GLU A 90 2.32 17.56 23.52
C GLU A 90 3.19 16.66 24.46
N PRO A 91 4.29 16.05 23.98
CA PRO A 91 4.86 16.14 22.62
C PRO A 91 4.26 15.17 21.63
N ARG A 92 3.34 14.30 22.05
CA ARG A 92 2.71 13.23 21.21
C ARG A 92 1.93 13.78 20.04
N LYS A 93 1.27 14.92 20.26
CA LYS A 93 0.51 15.61 19.20
C LYS A 93 1.39 15.99 18.02
N GLN A 94 2.50 16.65 18.26
CA GLN A 94 3.47 17.07 17.23
C GLN A 94 4.02 15.84 16.46
N ARG A 95 4.42 14.81 17.19
CA ARG A 95 4.93 13.57 16.61
C ARG A 95 3.85 12.90 15.73
N GLY A 96 2.62 12.82 16.24
CA GLY A 96 1.48 12.26 15.50
C GLY A 96 1.17 13.00 14.21
N ILE A 97 1.19 14.32 14.25
CA ILE A 97 1.00 15.18 13.07
C ILE A 97 2.10 14.92 12.03
N ALA A 98 3.35 14.92 12.45
CA ALA A 98 4.49 14.71 11.55
C ALA A 98 4.45 13.33 10.89
N LEU A 99 4.22 12.27 11.67
CA LEU A 99 4.12 10.90 11.15
C LEU A 99 2.92 10.73 10.20
N SER A 100 1.79 11.32 10.53
CA SER A 100 0.59 11.28 9.70
C SER A 100 0.80 11.97 8.34
N GLN A 101 1.47 13.12 8.34
CA GLN A 101 1.80 13.84 7.11
C GLN A 101 2.77 13.05 6.23
N GLU A 102 3.81 12.48 6.83
CA GLU A 102 4.80 11.66 6.11
C GLU A 102 4.15 10.41 5.51
N LEU A 103 3.32 9.72 6.27
CA LEU A 103 2.58 8.55 5.79
C LEU A 103 1.65 8.89 4.63
N ARG A 104 0.92 9.98 4.74
CA ARG A 104 0.00 10.45 3.70
C ARG A 104 0.75 10.80 2.40
N GLN A 105 1.90 11.45 2.51
CA GLN A 105 2.74 11.78 1.35
C GLN A 105 3.27 10.52 0.68
N LEU A 106 3.75 9.54 1.45
CA LEU A 106 4.21 8.25 0.93
C LEU A 106 3.11 7.50 0.18
N VAL A 107 1.92 7.39 0.78
CA VAL A 107 0.77 6.72 0.15
C VAL A 107 0.39 7.41 -1.16
N ASN A 108 0.40 8.72 -1.18
CA ASN A 108 0.10 9.50 -2.38
C ASN A 108 1.13 9.26 -3.49
N ASP A 109 2.41 9.33 -3.16
CA ASP A 109 3.50 9.06 -4.11
C ASP A 109 3.40 7.64 -4.70
N ILE A 110 3.14 6.65 -3.86
CA ILE A 110 2.95 5.25 -4.25
C ILE A 110 1.77 5.10 -5.20
N SER A 111 0.63 5.72 -4.88
CA SER A 111 -0.59 5.65 -5.70
C SER A 111 -0.35 6.15 -7.12
N VAL A 112 0.39 7.23 -7.29
CA VAL A 112 0.73 7.80 -8.61
C VAL A 112 1.56 6.81 -9.44
N VAL A 113 2.60 6.23 -8.84
CA VAL A 113 3.47 5.28 -9.55
C VAL A 113 2.75 3.96 -9.84
N GLN A 114 1.92 3.46 -8.91
CA GLN A 114 1.13 2.25 -9.12
C GLN A 114 0.14 2.39 -10.25
N GLU A 115 -0.53 3.52 -10.36
CA GLU A 115 -1.44 3.80 -11.48
C GLU A 115 -0.71 3.77 -12.82
N SER A 116 0.43 4.45 -12.91
CA SER A 116 1.28 4.44 -14.09
C SER A 116 1.76 3.03 -14.43
N ASN A 117 2.24 2.28 -13.45
CA ASN A 117 2.70 0.90 -13.65
C ASN A 117 1.58 -0.02 -14.13
N SER A 118 0.36 0.15 -13.61
CA SER A 118 -0.81 -0.64 -14.04
C SER A 118 -1.16 -0.39 -15.50
N ILE A 119 -1.09 0.85 -15.96
CA ILE A 119 -1.35 1.21 -17.36
C ILE A 119 -0.32 0.56 -18.28
N VAL A 120 0.96 0.66 -17.94
CA VAL A 120 2.05 0.07 -18.73
C VAL A 120 1.93 -1.46 -18.77
N LEU A 121 1.66 -2.09 -17.63
CA LEU A 121 1.47 -3.54 -17.54
C LEU A 121 0.31 -4.01 -18.44
N ASN A 122 -0.83 -3.34 -18.36
CA ASN A 122 -2.00 -3.69 -19.19
C ASN A 122 -1.68 -3.58 -20.68
N ASN A 123 -0.94 -2.56 -21.07
CA ASN A 123 -0.51 -2.37 -22.47
C ASN A 123 0.45 -3.48 -22.93
N LEU A 124 1.41 -3.87 -22.07
CA LEU A 124 2.32 -4.97 -22.36
C LEU A 124 1.58 -6.31 -22.50
N LEU A 125 0.63 -6.60 -21.63
CA LEU A 125 -0.16 -7.83 -21.70
C LEU A 125 -1.01 -7.88 -22.97
N LYS A 126 -1.61 -6.77 -23.40
CA LYS A 126 -2.34 -6.67 -24.66
C LYS A 126 -1.44 -6.92 -25.85
N LEU A 127 -0.24 -6.36 -25.84
CA LEU A 127 0.75 -6.55 -26.91
C LEU A 127 1.20 -8.02 -27.00
N GLU A 128 1.47 -8.68 -25.87
CA GLU A 128 1.85 -10.09 -25.85
C GLU A 128 0.72 -10.99 -26.36
N ASN A 129 -0.53 -10.74 -25.96
CA ASN A 129 -1.70 -11.46 -26.48
C ASN A 129 -1.87 -11.25 -27.98
N HIS A 130 -1.67 -10.04 -28.48
CA HIS A 130 -1.76 -9.76 -29.92
C HIS A 130 -0.68 -10.51 -30.70
N LYS A 131 0.57 -10.52 -30.23
CA LYS A 131 1.67 -11.28 -30.84
C LYS A 131 1.36 -12.76 -30.92
N ARG A 132 0.82 -13.36 -29.84
CA ARG A 132 0.41 -14.76 -29.83
C ARG A 132 -0.67 -15.04 -30.85
N ASN A 133 -1.70 -14.20 -30.92
CA ASN A 133 -2.80 -14.35 -31.87
C ASN A 133 -2.34 -14.27 -33.32
N VAL A 134 -1.39 -13.37 -33.61
CA VAL A 134 -0.83 -13.20 -34.96
C VAL A 134 0.10 -14.36 -35.34
N LEU A 135 0.98 -14.79 -34.42
CA LEU A 135 1.99 -15.83 -34.72
C LEU A 135 1.41 -17.24 -34.79
N PHE A 136 0.44 -17.57 -33.94
CA PHE A 136 -0.05 -18.94 -33.80
C PHE A 136 -1.44 -19.15 -34.43
N LYS A 137 -2.14 -18.09 -34.87
CA LYS A 137 -3.53 -18.14 -35.40
C LYS A 137 -4.42 -19.01 -34.51
N VAL A 138 -4.19 -19.00 -33.19
CA VAL A 138 -4.93 -19.80 -32.24
C VAL A 138 -6.19 -19.05 -31.86
N SER A 139 -7.35 -19.63 -32.18
CA SER A 139 -8.67 -19.06 -31.91
C SER A 139 -9.09 -19.17 -30.44
N THR A 140 -8.36 -19.89 -29.61
CA THR A 140 -8.63 -20.04 -28.18
C THR A 140 -7.35 -19.87 -27.39
N VAL A 141 -7.02 -18.62 -27.10
CA VAL A 141 -6.11 -18.31 -26.01
C VAL A 141 -6.94 -18.35 -24.74
N PRO A 142 -6.58 -19.15 -23.72
CA PRO A 142 -7.23 -19.00 -22.42
C PRO A 142 -7.09 -17.53 -22.03
N GLU A 143 -8.21 -16.87 -21.77
CA GLU A 143 -8.18 -15.58 -21.14
C GLU A 143 -7.26 -15.74 -19.91
N TYR A 144 -6.13 -15.06 -19.96
CA TYR A 144 -5.43 -14.78 -18.72
C TYR A 144 -6.43 -13.94 -17.94
N GLY A 145 -7.21 -14.65 -17.14
CA GLY A 145 -8.26 -14.03 -16.34
C GLY A 145 -7.63 -12.89 -15.62
N GLY A 146 -8.07 -11.73 -15.99
CA GLY A 146 -7.45 -10.49 -15.63
C GLY A 146 -7.11 -10.55 -14.16
N ASN A 147 -5.89 -10.70 -13.88
CA ASN A 147 -5.54 -10.96 -12.55
C ASN A 147 -5.82 -9.74 -11.74
N ASN A 148 -6.95 -9.82 -11.14
CA ASN A 148 -7.44 -8.93 -10.10
C ASN A 148 -6.47 -8.80 -8.91
N SER A 149 -5.38 -9.54 -8.89
CA SER A 149 -4.37 -9.38 -7.85
C SER A 149 -3.73 -7.99 -7.82
N PHE A 150 -3.61 -7.34 -8.97
CA PHE A 150 -3.14 -5.96 -9.05
C PHE A 150 -4.24 -4.94 -8.74
N ALA A 151 -5.50 -5.26 -9.04
CA ALA A 151 -6.64 -4.41 -8.70
C ALA A 151 -6.99 -4.47 -7.20
N SER A 152 -6.74 -5.59 -6.53
CA SER A 152 -6.97 -5.71 -5.09
C SER A 152 -6.01 -4.84 -4.26
N ASN A 153 -4.82 -4.55 -4.78
CA ASN A 153 -3.88 -3.67 -4.11
C ASN A 153 -4.37 -2.22 -4.07
N ASN A 154 -5.11 -1.78 -5.08
CA ASN A 154 -5.70 -0.44 -5.08
C ASN A 154 -6.80 -0.28 -4.01
N SER A 155 -7.48 -1.35 -3.64
CA SER A 155 -8.53 -1.28 -2.61
C SER A 155 -7.98 -1.11 -1.19
N ILE A 156 -6.76 -1.56 -0.93
CA ILE A 156 -6.09 -1.38 0.36
C ILE A 156 -5.73 0.09 0.56
N PHE A 157 -5.26 0.77 -0.49
CA PHE A 157 -4.87 2.18 -0.41
C PHE A 157 -6.05 3.14 -0.26
N ASN A 158 -7.19 2.83 -0.87
CA ASN A 158 -8.39 3.66 -0.76
C ASN A 158 -9.02 3.67 0.63
N LYS A 159 -8.70 2.68 1.48
CA LYS A 159 -9.21 2.60 2.85
C LYS A 159 -8.35 3.34 3.88
N ILE A 160 -7.14 3.77 3.50
CA ILE A 160 -6.17 4.38 4.41
C ILE A 160 -6.30 5.92 4.43
N ILE A 161 -6.88 6.45 3.40
CA ILE A 161 -7.11 7.89 3.22
C ILE A 161 -8.51 8.24 3.68
#